data_3627424a122c8f59e8d2901e7ad7be50
#
_entry.id   3627424a122c8f59e8d2901e7ad7be50
#
_cell.length_a   1.000
_cell.length_b   1.000
_cell.length_c   1.000
_cell.angle_alpha   90.00
_cell.angle_beta   90.00
_cell.angle_gamma   90.00
#
_symmetry.space_group_name_H-M   'P 1'
#
loop_
_entity.id
_entity.type
_entity.pdbx_description
1 polymer ?
#
loop_
_entity_poly.entity_id
_entity_poly.type
_entity_poly.pdbx_seq_one_letter_code
_entity_poly.pdbx_strand_id
1 'polypeptide(L)'
;MSQNPNILWICVDQQRWDCLGYAEKYPVKTPNIDRLAAGGVNFANSYCPIPVCCPSRQSMLTGKRAEQIGALWNYNQKIYTGMRPADSQSWARELRDQLGYHTGWVGPWEGGYNATPASMGYDVYVPRAELVRPMAEKYPHCVPTNGFWGQVYDMDKEYAPTHQLAGQVVSLMEGWQDGQPWLVQMEFSEPHLPCTPVKEFADLYDPAEIPVWGGFEDAYENKPYIQRQQRINWNTEDKDWAFFAPIVARYYAWISQIDDAIGRVLDWLEAHGKLQDTVIIYTSDHGDYCGDRRQMDKHYAMYEEITHIPHLWHCPARFAQGLTSHALNTNALDIPVTIMDMLGLPTDGMVGKSLLPVLTGQSDTHRDAVMVTYNGQQFGLFSQRMLRMGDIKYTWNLTDTDELYDLSVDPYELHNLIGDPAYAETLQSMRHRLLAELQTENDCMLNSWTEQQLRLGRKL
;
A
#
# COMPACT_ATOMS: atom_id res chain seq x y z
N MET A 1 -31.37 -5.71 -1.06
CA MET A 1 -29.90 -5.82 -1.02
C MET A 1 -29.55 -7.30 -1.00
N SER A 2 -28.59 -7.75 -1.80
CA SER A 2 -28.05 -9.11 -1.70
C SER A 2 -27.42 -9.28 -0.32
N GLN A 3 -27.60 -10.46 0.31
CA GLN A 3 -26.92 -10.77 1.57
C GLN A 3 -25.41 -10.76 1.38
N ASN A 4 -24.94 -11.21 0.22
CA ASN A 4 -23.54 -11.29 -0.19
C ASN A 4 -23.30 -10.31 -1.35
N PRO A 5 -22.68 -9.13 -1.13
CA PRO A 5 -22.39 -8.15 -2.18
C PRO A 5 -21.27 -8.63 -3.10
N ASN A 6 -21.20 -8.08 -4.31
CA ASN A 6 -20.00 -8.16 -5.11
C ASN A 6 -18.84 -7.38 -4.44
N ILE A 7 -17.62 -7.81 -4.65
CA ILE A 7 -16.43 -7.18 -4.08
C ILE A 7 -15.41 -6.91 -5.19
N LEU A 8 -15.05 -5.65 -5.36
CA LEU A 8 -13.94 -5.20 -6.19
C LEU A 8 -12.84 -4.63 -5.30
N TRP A 9 -11.73 -5.36 -5.16
CA TRP A 9 -10.58 -4.85 -4.43
C TRP A 9 -9.52 -4.38 -5.43
N ILE A 10 -9.25 -3.09 -5.44
CA ILE A 10 -8.26 -2.41 -6.27
C ILE A 10 -7.02 -2.15 -5.41
N CYS A 11 -5.89 -2.75 -5.78
CA CYS A 11 -4.61 -2.52 -5.13
C CYS A 11 -3.62 -1.99 -6.16
N VAL A 12 -2.96 -0.89 -5.83
CA VAL A 12 -1.89 -0.29 -6.62
C VAL A 12 -0.55 -0.52 -5.93
N ASP A 13 0.54 -0.58 -6.69
CA ASP A 13 1.89 -0.79 -6.16
C ASP A 13 2.58 0.55 -5.93
N GLN A 14 3.04 0.80 -4.70
CA GLN A 14 3.96 1.88 -4.40
C GLN A 14 3.35 3.28 -4.56
N GLN A 15 2.07 3.45 -4.19
CA GLN A 15 1.41 4.76 -4.26
C GLN A 15 1.41 5.49 -2.92
N ARG A 16 1.91 6.72 -2.95
CA ARG A 16 1.84 7.67 -1.83
C ARG A 16 0.39 8.05 -1.52
N TRP A 17 0.08 8.16 -0.23
CA TRP A 17 -1.24 8.59 0.27
C TRP A 17 -1.64 10.00 -0.18
N ASP A 18 -0.66 10.89 -0.38
CA ASP A 18 -0.84 12.30 -0.67
C ASP A 18 -0.87 12.62 -2.17
N CYS A 19 -0.78 11.63 -3.05
CA CYS A 19 -0.79 11.77 -4.51
C CYS A 19 -2.14 11.36 -5.13
N LEU A 20 -3.22 11.99 -4.64
CA LEU A 20 -4.60 11.80 -5.10
C LEU A 20 -5.34 13.13 -5.06
N GLY A 21 -6.29 13.34 -5.98
CA GLY A 21 -7.02 14.59 -6.08
C GLY A 21 -7.76 14.96 -4.79
N TYR A 22 -8.46 13.99 -4.17
CA TYR A 22 -9.19 14.21 -2.93
C TYR A 22 -8.29 14.53 -1.72
N ALA A 23 -6.99 14.25 -1.78
CA ALA A 23 -6.04 14.60 -0.72
C ALA A 23 -5.68 16.11 -0.76
N GLU A 24 -5.92 16.79 -1.88
CA GLU A 24 -5.73 18.25 -2.10
C GLU A 24 -4.32 18.75 -1.75
N LYS A 25 -3.33 17.85 -1.63
CA LYS A 25 -1.97 18.20 -1.22
C LYS A 25 -1.06 18.49 -2.42
N TYR A 26 -1.21 17.72 -3.48
CA TYR A 26 -0.45 17.84 -4.72
C TYR A 26 -1.39 17.85 -5.93
N PRO A 27 -0.98 18.42 -7.08
CA PRO A 27 -1.88 18.67 -8.22
C PRO A 27 -2.16 17.39 -9.05
N VAL A 28 -2.33 16.26 -8.42
CA VAL A 28 -2.62 14.98 -9.09
C VAL A 28 -4.09 14.90 -9.48
N LYS A 29 -4.37 14.44 -10.71
CA LYS A 29 -5.72 14.39 -11.26
C LYS A 29 -6.25 12.96 -11.21
N THR A 30 -7.21 12.71 -10.30
CA THR A 30 -7.81 11.38 -10.09
C THR A 30 -9.34 11.43 -9.96
N PRO A 31 -10.06 11.97 -10.98
CA PRO A 31 -11.49 12.23 -10.84
C PRO A 31 -12.35 11.00 -10.55
N ASN A 32 -11.93 9.81 -10.98
CA ASN A 32 -12.65 8.57 -10.74
C ASN A 32 -12.45 8.04 -9.31
N ILE A 33 -11.23 8.11 -8.79
CA ILE A 33 -10.92 7.77 -7.39
C ILE A 33 -11.54 8.82 -6.45
N ASP A 34 -11.50 10.09 -6.84
CA ASP A 34 -12.12 11.18 -6.06
C ASP A 34 -13.64 10.99 -5.92
N ARG A 35 -14.32 10.51 -6.97
CA ARG A 35 -15.76 10.17 -6.85
C ARG A 35 -16.03 9.00 -5.92
N LEU A 36 -15.12 8.01 -5.83
CA LEU A 36 -15.22 6.94 -4.85
C LEU A 36 -15.07 7.48 -3.42
N ALA A 37 -14.11 8.38 -3.20
CA ALA A 37 -13.93 9.05 -1.91
C ALA A 37 -15.17 9.88 -1.52
N ALA A 38 -15.71 10.65 -2.46
CA ALA A 38 -16.92 11.47 -2.23
C ALA A 38 -18.18 10.65 -1.94
N GLY A 39 -18.29 9.44 -2.51
CA GLY A 39 -19.43 8.53 -2.33
C GLY A 39 -19.22 7.46 -1.28
N GLY A 40 -18.10 7.44 -0.57
CA GLY A 40 -17.71 6.38 0.36
C GLY A 40 -17.04 6.88 1.62
N VAL A 41 -16.16 6.06 2.17
CA VAL A 41 -15.38 6.33 3.38
C VAL A 41 -13.88 6.39 3.00
N ASN A 42 -13.26 7.53 3.26
CA ASN A 42 -11.82 7.73 3.16
C ASN A 42 -11.17 7.58 4.54
N PHE A 43 -10.22 6.67 4.69
CA PHE A 43 -9.41 6.53 5.89
C PHE A 43 -8.13 7.36 5.77
N ALA A 44 -8.13 8.55 6.37
CA ALA A 44 -7.04 9.51 6.30
C ALA A 44 -5.76 9.09 7.05
N ASN A 45 -5.82 8.06 7.91
CA ASN A 45 -4.68 7.56 8.69
C ASN A 45 -4.54 6.03 8.54
N SER A 46 -4.30 5.56 7.32
CA SER A 46 -4.10 4.14 7.01
C SER A 46 -2.64 3.81 6.75
N TYR A 47 -2.16 2.71 7.32
CA TYR A 47 -0.77 2.28 7.21
C TYR A 47 -0.65 0.88 6.63
N CYS A 48 0.38 0.65 5.80
CA CYS A 48 0.75 -0.72 5.44
C CYS A 48 1.42 -1.41 6.64
N PRO A 49 1.28 -2.74 6.82
CA PRO A 49 1.93 -3.45 7.93
C PRO A 49 3.43 -3.61 7.74
N ILE A 50 3.90 -3.60 6.48
CA ILE A 50 5.29 -3.73 6.07
C ILE A 50 5.46 -3.07 4.70
N PRO A 51 6.37 -2.08 4.52
CA PRO A 51 6.51 -1.35 3.25
C PRO A 51 7.39 -2.10 2.24
N VAL A 52 6.98 -3.31 1.89
CA VAL A 52 7.63 -4.18 0.89
C VAL A 52 6.56 -4.97 0.15
N CYS A 53 6.57 -4.98 -1.18
CA CYS A 53 5.49 -5.50 -2.03
C CYS A 53 5.02 -6.91 -1.66
N CYS A 54 5.87 -7.95 -1.84
CA CYS A 54 5.49 -9.34 -1.57
C CYS A 54 5.04 -9.57 -0.12
N PRO A 55 5.75 -9.11 0.92
CA PRO A 55 5.31 -9.24 2.31
C PRO A 55 3.97 -8.58 2.61
N SER A 56 3.75 -7.34 2.11
CA SER A 56 2.50 -6.62 2.29
C SER A 56 1.33 -7.37 1.62
N ARG A 57 1.51 -7.78 0.36
CA ARG A 57 0.47 -8.51 -0.40
C ARG A 57 0.19 -9.90 0.16
N GLN A 58 1.20 -10.60 0.71
CA GLN A 58 0.98 -11.86 1.41
C GLN A 58 0.23 -11.65 2.73
N SER A 59 0.44 -10.51 3.42
CA SER A 59 -0.40 -10.12 4.55
C SER A 59 -1.85 -9.84 4.12
N MET A 60 -2.08 -9.18 2.98
CA MET A 60 -3.42 -8.96 2.40
C MET A 60 -4.14 -10.28 2.08
N LEU A 61 -3.41 -11.27 1.56
CA LEU A 61 -3.97 -12.58 1.22
C LEU A 61 -4.39 -13.39 2.44
N THR A 62 -3.76 -13.20 3.60
CA THR A 62 -3.90 -14.07 4.77
C THR A 62 -4.53 -13.39 5.98
N GLY A 63 -4.57 -12.06 6.04
CA GLY A 63 -4.94 -11.30 7.25
C GLY A 63 -3.94 -11.47 8.41
N LYS A 64 -2.70 -11.90 8.11
CA LYS A 64 -1.63 -12.14 9.10
C LYS A 64 -0.43 -11.25 8.83
N ARG A 65 0.36 -10.97 9.87
CA ARG A 65 1.63 -10.27 9.67
C ARG A 65 2.62 -11.10 8.88
N ALA A 66 3.46 -10.43 8.10
CA ALA A 66 4.52 -11.05 7.30
C ALA A 66 5.43 -11.96 8.14
N GLU A 67 5.79 -11.54 9.36
CA GLU A 67 6.61 -12.30 10.31
C GLU A 67 5.95 -13.60 10.75
N GLN A 68 4.64 -13.59 10.95
CA GLN A 68 3.88 -14.77 11.39
C GLN A 68 3.82 -15.85 10.31
N ILE A 69 3.87 -15.46 9.03
CA ILE A 69 3.80 -16.39 7.88
C ILE A 69 5.15 -16.64 7.22
N GLY A 70 6.23 -15.96 7.66
CA GLY A 70 7.57 -16.10 7.11
C GLY A 70 7.83 -15.33 5.82
N ALA A 71 6.95 -14.40 5.44
CA ALA A 71 7.02 -13.60 4.23
C ALA A 71 7.81 -12.30 4.46
N LEU A 72 9.10 -12.37 4.76
CA LEU A 72 9.87 -11.22 5.24
C LEU A 72 10.45 -10.33 4.14
N TRP A 73 10.65 -10.85 2.92
CA TRP A 73 11.33 -10.18 1.81
C TRP A 73 10.65 -10.45 0.47
N ASN A 74 10.98 -9.63 -0.55
CA ASN A 74 10.56 -9.93 -1.91
C ASN A 74 11.24 -11.21 -2.42
N TYR A 75 10.50 -12.03 -3.17
CA TYR A 75 10.94 -13.35 -3.63
C TYR A 75 12.10 -13.31 -4.66
N ASN A 76 12.43 -12.13 -5.19
CA ASN A 76 13.60 -11.94 -6.06
C ASN A 76 14.92 -11.84 -5.27
N GLN A 77 14.89 -11.84 -3.95
CA GLN A 77 16.07 -11.86 -3.09
C GLN A 77 16.54 -13.29 -2.82
N LYS A 78 17.85 -13.51 -2.82
CA LYS A 78 18.43 -14.84 -2.58
C LYS A 78 18.17 -15.40 -1.17
N ILE A 79 17.80 -14.53 -0.22
CA ILE A 79 17.45 -14.90 1.16
C ILE A 79 15.94 -15.10 1.35
N TYR A 80 15.15 -15.07 0.26
CA TYR A 80 13.71 -15.19 0.32
C TYR A 80 13.27 -16.53 0.94
N THR A 81 12.45 -16.43 1.97
CA THR A 81 11.81 -17.58 2.61
C THR A 81 10.35 -17.75 2.17
N GLY A 82 9.68 -16.65 1.88
CA GLY A 82 8.29 -16.59 1.44
C GLY A 82 7.30 -17.10 2.48
N MET A 83 6.03 -17.03 2.14
CA MET A 83 4.96 -17.61 2.96
C MET A 83 5.16 -19.11 3.09
N ARG A 84 5.11 -19.62 4.32
CA ARG A 84 5.22 -21.08 4.59
C ARG A 84 4.01 -21.82 4.03
N PRO A 85 4.15 -23.03 3.48
CA PRO A 85 3.03 -23.78 2.91
C PRO A 85 1.86 -24.01 3.88
N ALA A 86 2.16 -24.18 5.18
CA ALA A 86 1.14 -24.33 6.22
C ALA A 86 0.28 -23.08 6.45
N ASP A 87 0.78 -21.90 6.06
CA ASP A 87 0.11 -20.61 6.22
C ASP A 87 -0.59 -20.15 4.93
N SER A 88 -0.52 -20.93 3.85
CA SER A 88 -1.13 -20.64 2.55
C SER A 88 -2.66 -20.85 2.54
N GLN A 89 -3.35 -20.33 3.55
CA GLN A 89 -4.80 -20.21 3.61
C GLN A 89 -5.20 -18.75 3.39
N SER A 90 -6.23 -18.56 2.59
CA SER A 90 -6.70 -17.24 2.21
C SER A 90 -8.18 -17.08 2.54
N TRP A 91 -8.56 -15.89 2.97
CA TRP A 91 -9.95 -15.52 3.17
C TRP A 91 -10.76 -15.61 1.86
N ALA A 92 -10.15 -15.38 0.68
CA ALA A 92 -10.82 -15.51 -0.61
C ALA A 92 -11.30 -16.95 -0.86
N ARG A 93 -10.55 -17.95 -0.37
CA ARG A 93 -10.98 -19.36 -0.44
C ARG A 93 -12.25 -19.60 0.35
N GLU A 94 -12.39 -19.00 1.54
CA GLU A 94 -13.60 -19.11 2.36
C GLU A 94 -14.83 -18.54 1.64
N LEU A 95 -14.68 -17.39 0.95
CA LEU A 95 -15.75 -16.81 0.16
C LEU A 95 -16.19 -17.75 -0.97
N ARG A 96 -15.23 -18.33 -1.69
CA ARG A 96 -15.49 -19.28 -2.77
C ARG A 96 -16.18 -20.55 -2.24
N ASP A 97 -15.55 -21.19 -1.25
CA ASP A 97 -15.93 -22.54 -0.82
C ASP A 97 -17.19 -22.55 0.07
N GLN A 98 -17.44 -21.50 0.87
CA GLN A 98 -18.58 -21.44 1.77
C GLN A 98 -19.76 -20.64 1.23
N LEU A 99 -19.49 -19.59 0.44
CA LEU A 99 -20.52 -18.65 -0.02
C LEU A 99 -20.75 -18.69 -1.54
N GLY A 100 -19.99 -19.50 -2.28
CA GLY A 100 -20.14 -19.69 -3.72
C GLY A 100 -19.75 -18.49 -4.56
N TYR A 101 -18.82 -17.65 -4.09
CA TYR A 101 -18.31 -16.54 -4.87
C TYR A 101 -17.55 -17.04 -6.10
N HIS A 102 -17.80 -16.41 -7.25
CA HIS A 102 -16.81 -16.40 -8.35
C HIS A 102 -15.60 -15.56 -7.91
N THR A 103 -14.40 -16.04 -8.17
CA THR A 103 -13.18 -15.37 -7.68
C THR A 103 -12.18 -15.16 -8.81
N GLY A 104 -11.73 -13.92 -9.00
CA GLY A 104 -10.77 -13.54 -10.04
C GLY A 104 -9.63 -12.71 -9.51
N TRP A 105 -8.43 -12.99 -10.00
CA TRP A 105 -7.24 -12.18 -9.79
C TRP A 105 -6.71 -11.71 -11.13
N VAL A 106 -6.58 -10.41 -11.31
CA VAL A 106 -6.07 -9.79 -12.56
C VAL A 106 -4.87 -8.93 -12.20
N GLY A 107 -3.69 -9.27 -12.73
CA GLY A 107 -2.45 -8.52 -12.49
C GLY A 107 -1.29 -9.38 -11.98
N PRO A 108 -0.24 -8.76 -11.40
CA PRO A 108 0.91 -9.48 -10.86
C PRO A 108 0.51 -10.39 -9.71
N TRP A 109 1.17 -11.55 -9.60
CA TRP A 109 1.03 -12.43 -8.46
C TRP A 109 2.25 -12.31 -7.54
N GLU A 110 2.04 -11.86 -6.32
CA GLU A 110 3.08 -11.70 -5.31
C GLU A 110 2.85 -12.55 -4.05
N GLY A 111 2.00 -13.55 -4.15
CA GLY A 111 1.79 -14.55 -3.11
C GLY A 111 3.00 -15.49 -2.86
N GLY A 112 4.08 -15.34 -3.66
CA GLY A 112 5.31 -16.11 -3.53
C GLY A 112 5.27 -17.48 -4.22
N TYR A 113 6.37 -18.23 -4.11
CA TYR A 113 6.52 -19.53 -4.77
C TYR A 113 5.70 -20.64 -4.12
N ASN A 114 5.32 -20.48 -2.86
CA ASN A 114 4.64 -21.52 -2.07
C ASN A 114 3.11 -21.47 -2.20
N ALA A 115 2.57 -20.48 -2.91
CA ALA A 115 1.16 -20.31 -3.12
C ALA A 115 0.89 -19.93 -4.59
N THR A 116 -0.17 -20.47 -5.14
CA THR A 116 -0.67 -20.08 -6.47
C THR A 116 -2.02 -19.38 -6.31
N PRO A 117 -2.48 -18.58 -7.29
CA PRO A 117 -3.82 -18.00 -7.24
C PRO A 117 -4.89 -19.05 -6.95
N ALA A 118 -4.87 -20.19 -7.63
CA ALA A 118 -5.80 -21.29 -7.41
C ALA A 118 -5.72 -21.87 -5.99
N SER A 119 -4.51 -22.04 -5.43
CA SER A 119 -4.33 -22.51 -4.06
C SER A 119 -4.83 -21.50 -3.02
N MET A 120 -4.87 -20.23 -3.36
CA MET A 120 -5.37 -19.15 -2.51
C MET A 120 -6.86 -18.83 -2.74
N GLY A 121 -7.56 -19.61 -3.59
CA GLY A 121 -9.00 -19.52 -3.75
C GLY A 121 -9.47 -18.70 -4.93
N TYR A 122 -8.62 -18.38 -5.89
CA TYR A 122 -8.99 -17.67 -7.12
C TYR A 122 -9.18 -18.66 -8.26
N ASP A 123 -10.40 -18.71 -8.81
CA ASP A 123 -10.77 -19.60 -9.91
C ASP A 123 -10.20 -19.12 -11.25
N VAL A 124 -10.10 -17.81 -11.41
CA VAL A 124 -9.54 -17.19 -12.61
C VAL A 124 -8.32 -16.36 -12.25
N TYR A 125 -7.24 -16.54 -12.99
CA TYR A 125 -6.02 -15.75 -12.89
C TYR A 125 -5.60 -15.22 -14.25
N VAL A 126 -5.51 -13.90 -14.38
CA VAL A 126 -4.95 -13.22 -15.56
C VAL A 126 -3.59 -12.62 -15.17
N PRO A 127 -2.48 -13.24 -15.59
CA PRO A 127 -1.15 -12.78 -15.18
C PRO A 127 -0.74 -11.50 -15.90
N ARG A 128 0.11 -10.69 -15.27
CA ARG A 128 0.65 -9.46 -15.86
C ARG A 128 1.23 -9.67 -17.27
N ALA A 129 1.85 -10.80 -17.54
CA ALA A 129 2.42 -11.10 -18.85
C ALA A 129 1.37 -11.02 -20.01
N GLU A 130 0.11 -11.39 -19.72
CA GLU A 130 -0.98 -11.26 -20.71
C GLU A 130 -1.40 -9.81 -20.90
N LEU A 131 -1.32 -8.99 -19.87
CA LEU A 131 -1.65 -7.56 -19.93
C LEU A 131 -0.60 -6.74 -20.68
N VAL A 132 0.66 -7.15 -20.62
CA VAL A 132 1.79 -6.49 -21.28
C VAL A 132 1.88 -6.92 -22.77
N ARG A 133 1.43 -8.12 -23.11
CA ARG A 133 1.57 -8.69 -24.45
C ARG A 133 1.03 -7.80 -25.57
N PRO A 134 -0.21 -7.21 -25.50
CA PRO A 134 -0.71 -6.34 -26.55
C PRO A 134 0.17 -5.12 -26.83
N MET A 135 0.72 -4.50 -25.75
CA MET A 135 1.68 -3.41 -25.87
C MET A 135 2.97 -3.89 -26.58
N ALA A 136 3.54 -5.00 -26.14
CA ALA A 136 4.80 -5.51 -26.70
C ALA A 136 4.67 -5.89 -28.18
N GLU A 137 3.51 -6.41 -28.61
CA GLU A 137 3.25 -6.76 -30.00
C GLU A 137 3.02 -5.53 -30.88
N LYS A 138 2.26 -4.54 -30.39
CA LYS A 138 1.88 -3.35 -31.18
C LYS A 138 2.95 -2.26 -31.15
N TYR A 139 3.62 -2.09 -30.02
CA TYR A 139 4.60 -1.02 -29.74
C TYR A 139 5.94 -1.61 -29.22
N PRO A 140 6.64 -2.44 -30.01
CA PRO A 140 7.85 -3.13 -29.55
C PRO A 140 9.01 -2.19 -29.20
N HIS A 141 8.92 -0.91 -29.56
CA HIS A 141 9.87 0.13 -29.21
C HIS A 141 9.61 0.74 -27.82
N CYS A 142 8.44 0.50 -27.22
CA CYS A 142 8.10 0.95 -25.86
C CYS A 142 8.75 0.02 -24.82
N VAL A 143 10.05 0.15 -24.68
CA VAL A 143 10.87 -0.57 -23.69
C VAL A 143 11.57 0.44 -22.76
N PRO A 144 11.78 0.14 -21.47
CA PRO A 144 12.50 1.04 -20.58
C PRO A 144 13.94 1.23 -21.05
N THR A 145 14.30 2.49 -21.35
CA THR A 145 15.66 2.87 -21.81
C THR A 145 16.36 3.81 -20.84
N ASN A 146 15.62 4.42 -19.90
CA ASN A 146 16.13 5.38 -18.93
C ASN A 146 16.27 4.79 -17.51
N GLY A 147 16.43 3.47 -17.40
CA GLY A 147 16.55 2.77 -16.12
C GLY A 147 15.38 3.08 -15.18
N PHE A 148 15.65 3.28 -13.90
CA PHE A 148 14.64 3.54 -12.88
C PHE A 148 14.02 4.94 -12.95
N TRP A 149 14.57 5.87 -13.76
CA TRP A 149 14.06 7.23 -13.85
C TRP A 149 12.78 7.34 -14.68
N GLY A 150 12.42 6.29 -15.41
CA GLY A 150 11.21 6.23 -16.22
C GLY A 150 11.29 7.08 -17.51
N GLN A 151 10.26 6.97 -18.32
CA GLN A 151 10.12 7.69 -19.60
C GLN A 151 8.65 7.74 -20.03
N VAL A 152 8.33 8.57 -20.99
CA VAL A 152 6.99 8.65 -21.58
C VAL A 152 6.91 7.71 -22.77
N TYR A 153 5.83 6.95 -22.89
CA TYR A 153 5.53 6.12 -24.06
C TYR A 153 4.56 6.84 -24.99
N ASP A 154 4.96 7.00 -26.26
CA ASP A 154 4.08 7.52 -27.32
C ASP A 154 3.30 6.34 -27.92
N MET A 155 2.20 6.01 -27.29
CA MET A 155 1.32 4.90 -27.69
C MET A 155 -0.12 5.18 -27.27
N ASP A 156 -1.04 4.45 -27.87
CA ASP A 156 -2.44 4.47 -27.51
C ASP A 156 -2.66 3.80 -26.13
N LYS A 157 -3.38 4.48 -25.23
CA LYS A 157 -3.66 3.99 -23.88
C LYS A 157 -4.36 2.64 -23.84
N GLU A 158 -5.16 2.31 -24.86
CA GLU A 158 -5.85 1.03 -24.93
C GLU A 158 -4.90 -0.17 -24.93
N TYR A 159 -3.64 0.01 -25.32
CA TYR A 159 -2.61 -1.01 -25.28
C TYR A 159 -1.77 -0.97 -23.99
N ALA A 160 -1.96 0.04 -23.15
CA ALA A 160 -1.25 0.12 -21.88
C ALA A 160 -1.69 -1.01 -20.92
N PRO A 161 -0.77 -1.61 -20.17
CA PRO A 161 -1.09 -2.68 -19.22
C PRO A 161 -2.21 -2.32 -18.23
N THR A 162 -2.30 -1.06 -17.80
CA THR A 162 -3.35 -0.53 -16.93
C THR A 162 -4.75 -0.67 -17.57
N HIS A 163 -4.89 -0.29 -18.84
CA HIS A 163 -6.17 -0.38 -19.58
C HIS A 163 -6.50 -1.79 -19.97
N GLN A 164 -5.49 -2.61 -20.31
CA GLN A 164 -5.68 -4.05 -20.52
C GLN A 164 -6.19 -4.74 -19.24
N LEU A 165 -5.65 -4.37 -18.08
CA LEU A 165 -6.10 -4.87 -16.78
C LEU A 165 -7.57 -4.53 -16.54
N ALA A 166 -7.97 -3.27 -16.72
CA ALA A 166 -9.36 -2.84 -16.61
C ALA A 166 -10.28 -3.59 -17.58
N GLY A 167 -9.85 -3.81 -18.83
CA GLY A 167 -10.59 -4.59 -19.82
C GLY A 167 -10.80 -6.05 -19.40
N GLN A 168 -9.79 -6.69 -18.81
CA GLN A 168 -9.92 -8.05 -18.30
C GLN A 168 -10.87 -8.13 -17.09
N VAL A 169 -10.83 -7.15 -16.17
CA VAL A 169 -11.76 -7.06 -15.04
C VAL A 169 -13.20 -6.94 -15.54
N VAL A 170 -13.46 -6.06 -16.50
CA VAL A 170 -14.79 -5.93 -17.14
C VAL A 170 -15.22 -7.25 -17.77
N SER A 171 -14.34 -7.92 -18.53
CA SER A 171 -14.65 -9.21 -19.17
C SER A 171 -15.02 -10.30 -18.16
N LEU A 172 -14.37 -10.36 -16.99
CA LEU A 172 -14.74 -11.29 -15.92
C LEU A 172 -16.15 -10.98 -15.39
N MET A 173 -16.43 -9.71 -15.09
CA MET A 173 -17.75 -9.29 -14.60
C MET A 173 -18.87 -9.54 -15.63
N GLU A 174 -18.58 -9.41 -16.92
CA GLU A 174 -19.51 -9.76 -18.02
C GLU A 174 -19.76 -11.26 -18.10
N GLY A 175 -18.73 -12.07 -17.85
CA GLY A 175 -18.84 -13.53 -17.86
C GLY A 175 -19.65 -14.10 -16.70
N TRP A 176 -19.72 -13.38 -15.57
CA TRP A 176 -20.39 -13.82 -14.33
C TRP A 176 -21.76 -13.14 -14.14
N GLN A 177 -22.72 -13.48 -14.98
CA GLN A 177 -24.10 -12.93 -14.93
C GLN A 177 -25.14 -13.97 -14.47
N ASP A 178 -24.73 -15.02 -13.79
CA ASP A 178 -25.57 -16.13 -13.29
C ASP A 178 -26.24 -15.84 -11.95
N GLY A 179 -26.00 -14.65 -11.38
CA GLY A 179 -26.58 -14.20 -10.11
C GLY A 179 -25.76 -14.58 -8.88
N GLN A 180 -24.66 -15.30 -9.03
CA GLN A 180 -23.70 -15.54 -7.96
C GLN A 180 -22.91 -14.26 -7.63
N PRO A 181 -22.55 -14.00 -6.37
CA PRO A 181 -21.65 -12.91 -6.01
C PRO A 181 -20.25 -13.19 -6.53
N TRP A 182 -19.49 -12.13 -6.75
CA TRP A 182 -18.10 -12.26 -7.19
C TRP A 182 -17.14 -11.40 -6.38
N LEU A 183 -15.91 -11.89 -6.28
CA LEU A 183 -14.72 -11.18 -5.79
C LEU A 183 -13.76 -11.01 -6.97
N VAL A 184 -13.45 -9.77 -7.33
CA VAL A 184 -12.34 -9.47 -8.25
C VAL A 184 -11.27 -8.70 -7.51
N GLN A 185 -10.04 -9.24 -7.54
CA GLN A 185 -8.86 -8.56 -7.09
C GLN A 185 -8.14 -7.98 -8.32
N MET A 186 -8.10 -6.64 -8.40
CA MET A 186 -7.55 -5.85 -9.47
C MET A 186 -6.20 -5.28 -9.03
N GLU A 187 -5.10 -5.90 -9.48
CA GLU A 187 -3.75 -5.65 -8.98
C GLU A 187 -2.91 -4.92 -10.02
N PHE A 188 -2.62 -3.66 -9.76
CA PHE A 188 -1.70 -2.89 -10.57
C PHE A 188 -0.26 -3.12 -10.13
N SER A 189 0.68 -3.11 -11.08
CA SER A 189 2.11 -2.94 -10.79
C SER A 189 2.51 -1.47 -10.77
N GLU A 190 1.64 -0.62 -11.26
CA GLU A 190 1.75 0.82 -11.35
C GLU A 190 1.24 1.45 -10.04
N PRO A 191 1.79 2.59 -9.58
CA PRO A 191 2.86 3.39 -10.18
C PRO A 191 4.29 3.04 -9.73
N HIS A 192 4.60 1.76 -9.39
CA HIS A 192 5.97 1.32 -9.04
C HIS A 192 6.97 1.71 -10.13
N LEU A 193 8.09 2.31 -9.73
CA LEU A 193 9.13 2.72 -10.68
C LEU A 193 9.67 1.53 -11.53
N PRO A 194 10.12 1.75 -12.76
CA PRO A 194 10.22 3.02 -13.49
C PRO A 194 8.87 3.47 -14.05
N CYS A 195 8.47 4.72 -13.80
CA CYS A 195 7.20 5.26 -14.27
C CYS A 195 7.22 5.46 -15.79
N THR A 196 6.32 4.78 -16.49
CA THR A 196 6.25 4.82 -17.96
C THR A 196 4.83 5.15 -18.45
N PRO A 197 4.28 6.32 -18.07
CA PRO A 197 2.94 6.72 -18.52
C PRO A 197 2.89 6.91 -20.03
N VAL A 198 1.72 6.76 -20.62
CA VAL A 198 1.52 7.15 -21.99
C VAL A 198 1.44 8.67 -22.13
N LYS A 199 1.76 9.17 -23.33
CA LYS A 199 1.89 10.62 -23.63
C LYS A 199 0.62 11.40 -23.26
N GLU A 200 -0.56 10.86 -23.48
CA GLU A 200 -1.85 11.48 -23.14
C GLU A 200 -1.90 11.97 -21.67
N PHE A 201 -1.40 11.15 -20.73
CA PHE A 201 -1.37 11.52 -19.32
C PHE A 201 -0.12 12.31 -18.94
N ALA A 202 1.01 12.05 -19.59
CA ALA A 202 2.24 12.81 -19.35
C ALA A 202 2.08 14.28 -19.68
N ASP A 203 1.33 14.63 -20.73
CA ASP A 203 1.05 16.00 -21.15
C ASP A 203 0.16 16.78 -20.15
N LEU A 204 -0.40 16.11 -19.12
CA LEU A 204 -1.18 16.77 -18.06
C LEU A 204 -0.31 17.52 -17.04
N TYR A 205 1.00 17.25 -17.00
CA TYR A 205 1.90 17.71 -15.96
C TYR A 205 3.19 18.30 -16.53
N ASP A 206 3.36 19.61 -16.38
CA ASP A 206 4.61 20.29 -16.69
C ASP A 206 5.60 20.07 -15.54
N PRO A 207 6.79 19.46 -15.77
CA PRO A 207 7.80 19.33 -14.73
C PRO A 207 8.20 20.65 -14.04
N ALA A 208 8.10 21.77 -14.73
CA ALA A 208 8.42 23.09 -14.16
C ALA A 208 7.38 23.56 -13.11
N GLU A 209 6.17 23.00 -13.14
CA GLU A 209 5.08 23.35 -12.21
C GLU A 209 4.95 22.34 -11.04
N ILE A 210 5.75 21.27 -11.02
CA ILE A 210 5.70 20.27 -9.94
C ILE A 210 6.25 20.87 -8.64
N PRO A 211 5.43 20.93 -7.57
CA PRO A 211 5.88 21.46 -6.29
C PRO A 211 6.94 20.57 -5.65
N VAL A 212 7.89 21.20 -4.97
CA VAL A 212 8.93 20.49 -4.21
C VAL A 212 8.30 19.72 -3.06
N TRP A 213 8.74 18.48 -2.84
CA TRP A 213 8.32 17.68 -1.70
C TRP A 213 8.74 18.34 -0.37
N GLY A 214 7.91 18.17 0.67
CA GLY A 214 8.19 18.79 1.97
C GLY A 214 9.41 18.22 2.69
N GLY A 215 9.77 16.97 2.43
CA GLY A 215 10.95 16.31 2.97
C GLY A 215 12.22 16.46 2.12
N PHE A 216 12.16 17.13 0.96
CA PHE A 216 13.25 17.15 -0.02
C PHE A 216 14.59 17.62 0.52
N GLU A 217 14.61 18.59 1.41
CA GLU A 217 15.83 19.18 1.99
C GLU A 217 16.29 18.47 3.28
N ASP A 218 15.81 17.25 3.56
CA ASP A 218 16.24 16.47 4.73
C ASP A 218 17.77 16.27 4.72
N ALA A 219 18.42 16.76 5.78
CA ALA A 219 19.86 16.63 5.96
C ALA A 219 20.30 15.29 6.58
N TYR A 220 19.36 14.44 6.98
CA TYR A 220 19.59 13.17 7.70
C TYR A 220 20.40 13.36 9.00
N GLU A 221 20.23 14.49 9.68
CA GLU A 221 20.87 14.74 10.96
C GLU A 221 20.24 13.88 12.06
N ASN A 222 21.07 13.21 12.84
CA ASN A 222 20.64 12.32 13.94
C ASN A 222 19.67 11.20 13.48
N LYS A 223 19.87 10.69 12.26
CA LYS A 223 19.07 9.62 11.65
C LYS A 223 19.91 8.38 11.35
N PRO A 224 19.31 7.20 11.15
CA PRO A 224 20.03 5.97 10.85
C PRO A 224 20.98 6.12 9.63
N TYR A 225 22.19 5.60 9.78
CA TYR A 225 23.22 5.66 8.73
C TYR A 225 22.74 5.04 7.42
N ILE A 226 21.98 3.95 7.49
CA ILE A 226 21.52 3.21 6.32
C ILE A 226 20.67 4.06 5.37
N GLN A 227 19.93 5.04 5.89
CA GLN A 227 19.11 5.95 5.08
C GLN A 227 19.98 6.86 4.20
N ARG A 228 21.09 7.39 4.76
CA ARG A 228 22.08 8.14 3.98
C ARG A 228 22.79 7.24 2.97
N GLN A 229 23.14 6.00 3.36
CA GLN A 229 23.75 5.02 2.47
C GLN A 229 22.86 4.70 1.27
N GLN A 230 21.55 4.63 1.44
CA GLN A 230 20.59 4.42 0.35
C GLN A 230 20.66 5.58 -0.67
N ARG A 231 20.70 6.84 -0.21
CA ARG A 231 20.85 8.01 -1.09
C ARG A 231 22.15 7.97 -1.89
N ILE A 232 23.26 7.57 -1.25
CA ILE A 232 24.56 7.37 -1.93
C ILE A 232 24.43 6.29 -3.02
N ASN A 233 23.77 5.18 -2.73
CA ASN A 233 23.63 4.07 -3.68
C ASN A 233 22.72 4.42 -4.87
N TRP A 234 21.74 5.30 -4.69
CA TRP A 234 20.97 5.87 -5.79
C TRP A 234 21.74 6.92 -6.59
N ASN A 235 22.92 7.36 -6.12
CA ASN A 235 23.73 8.42 -6.72
C ASN A 235 22.93 9.72 -6.91
N THR A 236 22.23 10.12 -5.86
CA THR A 236 21.30 11.26 -5.88
C THR A 236 21.63 12.35 -4.86
N GLU A 237 22.78 12.25 -4.19
CA GLU A 237 23.19 13.17 -3.12
C GLU A 237 23.33 14.62 -3.60
N ASP A 238 23.80 14.80 -4.83
CA ASP A 238 24.07 16.09 -5.48
C ASP A 238 22.92 16.54 -6.40
N LYS A 239 21.83 15.78 -6.49
CA LYS A 239 20.72 16.12 -7.39
C LYS A 239 19.81 17.16 -6.76
N ASP A 240 19.48 18.18 -7.54
CA ASP A 240 18.50 19.21 -7.19
C ASP A 240 17.07 18.81 -7.60
N TRP A 241 16.10 19.65 -7.29
CA TRP A 241 14.71 19.39 -7.66
C TRP A 241 14.49 19.32 -9.18
N ALA A 242 15.26 20.04 -9.96
CA ALA A 242 15.15 20.02 -11.43
C ALA A 242 15.43 18.62 -12.01
N PHE A 243 16.23 17.82 -11.33
CA PHE A 243 16.43 16.41 -11.68
C PHE A 243 15.20 15.55 -11.35
N PHE A 244 14.55 15.76 -10.18
CA PHE A 244 13.44 14.93 -9.72
C PHE A 244 12.08 15.33 -10.29
N ALA A 245 11.84 16.62 -10.53
CA ALA A 245 10.55 17.11 -11.00
C ALA A 245 10.02 16.39 -12.25
N PRO A 246 10.84 16.07 -13.29
CA PRO A 246 10.38 15.25 -14.41
C PRO A 246 10.03 13.80 -14.05
N ILE A 247 10.63 13.25 -12.99
CA ILE A 247 10.32 11.90 -12.48
C ILE A 247 8.97 11.94 -11.78
N VAL A 248 8.77 12.92 -10.91
CA VAL A 248 7.51 13.15 -10.18
C VAL A 248 6.36 13.44 -11.14
N ALA A 249 6.59 14.24 -12.18
CA ALA A 249 5.58 14.49 -13.22
C ALA A 249 5.11 13.19 -13.89
N ARG A 250 6.04 12.26 -14.19
CA ARG A 250 5.70 10.92 -14.72
C ARG A 250 4.95 10.06 -13.70
N TYR A 251 5.30 10.16 -12.43
CA TYR A 251 4.59 9.47 -11.36
C TYR A 251 3.12 9.94 -11.26
N TYR A 252 2.88 11.26 -11.25
CA TYR A 252 1.53 11.83 -11.28
C TYR A 252 0.76 11.41 -12.53
N ALA A 253 1.40 11.45 -13.68
CA ALA A 253 0.82 11.03 -14.95
C ALA A 253 0.40 9.54 -14.91
N TRP A 254 1.20 8.69 -14.28
CA TRP A 254 0.89 7.27 -14.19
C TRP A 254 -0.27 7.00 -13.23
N ILE A 255 -0.37 7.76 -12.13
CA ILE A 255 -1.53 7.71 -11.23
C ILE A 255 -2.80 8.16 -11.96
N SER A 256 -2.74 9.23 -12.76
CA SER A 256 -3.89 9.65 -13.58
C SER A 256 -4.28 8.62 -14.64
N GLN A 257 -3.32 7.88 -15.19
CA GLN A 257 -3.57 6.79 -16.12
C GLN A 257 -4.24 5.58 -15.42
N ILE A 258 -3.85 5.28 -14.18
CA ILE A 258 -4.52 4.27 -13.34
C ILE A 258 -5.96 4.70 -13.05
N ASP A 259 -6.16 5.97 -12.71
CA ASP A 259 -7.49 6.54 -12.45
C ASP A 259 -8.43 6.39 -13.64
N ASP A 260 -7.94 6.70 -14.86
CA ASP A 260 -8.71 6.54 -16.11
C ASP A 260 -9.08 5.06 -16.36
N ALA A 261 -8.14 4.15 -16.12
CA ALA A 261 -8.40 2.72 -16.25
C ALA A 261 -9.42 2.21 -15.21
N ILE A 262 -9.38 2.70 -13.98
CA ILE A 262 -10.38 2.44 -12.94
C ILE A 262 -11.74 3.00 -13.38
N GLY A 263 -11.75 4.20 -13.93
CA GLY A 263 -12.97 4.84 -14.47
C GLY A 263 -13.75 3.92 -15.41
N ARG A 264 -13.06 3.22 -16.29
CA ARG A 264 -13.69 2.23 -17.22
C ARG A 264 -14.44 1.13 -16.47
N VAL A 265 -13.90 0.64 -15.36
CA VAL A 265 -14.55 -0.40 -14.54
C VAL A 265 -15.75 0.16 -13.79
N LEU A 266 -15.61 1.38 -13.24
CA LEU A 266 -16.71 2.06 -12.53
C LEU A 266 -17.86 2.40 -13.45
N ASP A 267 -17.58 2.85 -14.67
CA ASP A 267 -18.59 3.16 -15.68
C ASP A 267 -19.37 1.91 -16.12
N TRP A 268 -18.67 0.78 -16.22
CA TRP A 268 -19.34 -0.51 -16.47
C TRP A 268 -20.27 -0.87 -15.29
N LEU A 269 -19.82 -0.76 -14.04
CA LEU A 269 -20.63 -1.02 -12.84
C LEU A 269 -21.87 -0.11 -12.79
N GLU A 270 -21.70 1.15 -13.12
CA GLU A 270 -22.79 2.14 -13.15
C GLU A 270 -23.82 1.80 -14.24
N ALA A 271 -23.35 1.53 -15.47
CA ALA A 271 -24.20 1.17 -16.62
C ALA A 271 -25.04 -0.10 -16.38
N HIS A 272 -24.54 -1.02 -15.54
CA HIS A 272 -25.23 -2.27 -15.17
C HIS A 272 -25.98 -2.19 -13.83
N GLY A 273 -26.08 -0.99 -13.22
CA GLY A 273 -26.78 -0.76 -11.96
C GLY A 273 -26.17 -1.47 -10.76
N LYS A 274 -24.86 -1.80 -10.82
CA LYS A 274 -24.15 -2.55 -9.80
C LYS A 274 -23.29 -1.66 -8.88
N LEU A 275 -22.99 -0.42 -9.26
CA LEU A 275 -22.07 0.46 -8.52
C LEU A 275 -22.52 0.72 -7.08
N GLN A 276 -23.83 0.81 -6.84
CA GLN A 276 -24.39 1.14 -5.52
C GLN A 276 -24.29 0.01 -4.50
N ASP A 277 -24.27 -1.26 -4.94
CA ASP A 277 -24.29 -2.46 -4.08
C ASP A 277 -23.03 -3.34 -4.28
N THR A 278 -22.01 -2.84 -4.96
CA THR A 278 -20.70 -3.45 -5.02
C THR A 278 -19.79 -2.81 -3.97
N VAL A 279 -19.17 -3.63 -3.14
CA VAL A 279 -18.10 -3.17 -2.22
C VAL A 279 -16.84 -2.94 -3.02
N ILE A 280 -16.44 -1.68 -3.15
CA ILE A 280 -15.21 -1.28 -3.85
C ILE A 280 -14.21 -0.83 -2.79
N ILE A 281 -13.02 -1.42 -2.82
CA ILE A 281 -11.89 -1.08 -1.94
C ILE A 281 -10.77 -0.60 -2.82
N TYR A 282 -10.19 0.56 -2.48
CA TYR A 282 -9.00 1.10 -3.15
C TYR A 282 -7.90 1.31 -2.12
N THR A 283 -6.71 0.77 -2.37
CA THR A 283 -5.56 0.91 -1.48
C THR A 283 -4.24 0.70 -2.22
N SER A 284 -3.12 0.98 -1.54
CA SER A 284 -1.76 0.63 -1.97
C SER A 284 -1.13 -0.37 -1.01
N ASP A 285 -0.17 -1.13 -1.48
CA ASP A 285 0.63 -2.04 -0.64
C ASP A 285 1.68 -1.32 0.20
N HIS A 286 2.22 -0.19 -0.26
CA HIS A 286 3.08 0.77 0.43
C HIS A 286 3.21 2.05 -0.40
N GLY A 287 3.94 3.06 0.13
CA GLY A 287 4.25 4.31 -0.57
C GLY A 287 5.61 4.31 -1.28
N ASP A 288 6.11 5.51 -1.61
CA ASP A 288 7.33 5.76 -2.38
C ASP A 288 7.99 7.07 -1.93
N TYR A 289 9.30 7.12 -1.88
CA TYR A 289 10.02 8.39 -1.79
C TYR A 289 9.76 9.28 -3.01
N CYS A 290 9.77 8.71 -4.21
CA CYS A 290 9.52 9.43 -5.47
C CYS A 290 10.29 10.75 -5.57
N GLY A 291 11.58 10.75 -5.19
CA GLY A 291 12.43 11.95 -5.16
C GLY A 291 12.39 12.75 -3.86
N ASP A 292 11.47 12.46 -2.94
CA ASP A 292 11.50 13.07 -1.62
C ASP A 292 12.80 12.66 -0.90
N ARG A 293 13.34 13.55 -0.06
CA ARG A 293 14.65 13.33 0.62
C ARG A 293 15.80 13.01 -0.34
N ARG A 294 15.67 13.36 -1.63
CA ARG A 294 16.56 12.97 -2.74
C ARG A 294 16.72 11.45 -2.85
N GLN A 295 15.61 10.71 -2.59
CA GLN A 295 15.58 9.26 -2.63
C GLN A 295 14.52 8.76 -3.61
N MET A 296 14.67 7.51 -4.02
CA MET A 296 13.72 6.80 -4.87
C MET A 296 13.33 5.49 -4.19
N ASP A 297 12.18 4.93 -4.61
CA ASP A 297 11.72 3.64 -4.13
C ASP A 297 11.25 3.71 -2.66
N LYS A 298 11.53 2.72 -1.88
CA LYS A 298 11.21 2.53 -0.47
C LYS A 298 12.43 2.02 0.27
N HIS A 299 12.30 1.43 1.42
CA HIS A 299 13.34 0.76 2.20
C HIS A 299 14.04 1.63 3.24
N TYR A 300 14.41 0.97 4.32
CA TYR A 300 15.25 1.47 5.41
C TYR A 300 14.72 2.69 6.18
N ALA A 301 13.44 3.04 5.99
CA ALA A 301 12.78 4.10 6.73
C ALA A 301 11.28 3.84 6.89
N MET A 302 10.70 4.54 7.86
CA MET A 302 9.28 4.43 8.20
C MET A 302 8.54 5.76 8.02
N TYR A 303 9.02 6.64 7.13
CA TYR A 303 8.43 7.94 6.88
C TYR A 303 7.01 7.83 6.32
N GLU A 304 6.23 8.90 6.47
CA GLU A 304 4.83 8.97 6.03
C GLU A 304 4.70 8.70 4.52
N GLU A 305 5.63 9.16 3.70
CA GLU A 305 5.62 8.92 2.25
C GLU A 305 5.75 7.44 1.86
N ILE A 306 6.22 6.58 2.79
CA ILE A 306 6.46 5.15 2.55
C ILE A 306 5.42 4.27 3.25
N THR A 307 5.05 4.58 4.49
CA THR A 307 4.22 3.70 5.33
C THR A 307 2.76 4.09 5.35
N HIS A 308 2.45 5.36 5.11
CA HIS A 308 1.09 5.88 5.03
C HIS A 308 0.57 5.71 3.59
N ILE A 309 -0.60 5.08 3.44
CA ILE A 309 -1.14 4.66 2.15
C ILE A 309 -2.60 5.12 1.97
N PRO A 310 -3.07 5.27 0.72
CA PRO A 310 -4.49 5.53 0.46
C PRO A 310 -5.35 4.33 0.87
N HIS A 311 -6.54 4.61 1.41
CA HIS A 311 -7.49 3.56 1.79
C HIS A 311 -8.92 4.07 1.71
N LEU A 312 -9.65 3.61 0.70
CA LEU A 312 -11.04 3.97 0.44
C LEU A 312 -11.94 2.74 0.46
N TRP A 313 -13.16 2.93 0.97
CA TRP A 313 -14.25 1.96 0.85
C TRP A 313 -15.48 2.66 0.27
N HIS A 314 -16.05 2.09 -0.79
CA HIS A 314 -17.25 2.60 -1.43
C HIS A 314 -18.28 1.48 -1.54
N CYS A 315 -19.43 1.69 -0.99
CA CYS A 315 -20.67 0.93 -1.23
C CYS A 315 -21.83 1.73 -0.61
N PRO A 316 -22.42 2.67 -1.34
CA PRO A 316 -23.45 3.58 -0.80
C PRO A 316 -24.64 2.88 -0.17
N ALA A 317 -24.97 1.66 -0.63
CA ALA A 317 -26.04 0.86 -0.04
C ALA A 317 -25.74 0.32 1.36
N ARG A 318 -24.46 0.33 1.80
CA ARG A 318 -24.01 -0.33 3.04
C ARG A 318 -23.22 0.58 3.98
N PHE A 319 -22.47 1.54 3.45
CA PHE A 319 -21.52 2.34 4.18
C PHE A 319 -21.92 3.82 4.20
N ALA A 320 -21.34 4.56 5.13
CA ALA A 320 -21.44 6.01 5.15
C ALA A 320 -20.88 6.61 3.85
N GLN A 321 -21.39 7.78 3.47
CA GLN A 321 -21.00 8.47 2.25
C GLN A 321 -20.35 9.80 2.60
N GLY A 322 -19.28 10.16 1.87
CA GLY A 322 -18.55 11.40 2.07
C GLY A 322 -17.88 11.52 3.44
N LEU A 323 -17.58 10.39 4.07
CA LEU A 323 -16.94 10.34 5.39
C LEU A 323 -15.40 10.29 5.23
N THR A 324 -14.71 11.29 5.79
CA THR A 324 -13.26 11.18 6.04
C THR A 324 -13.05 10.78 7.49
N SER A 325 -12.51 9.58 7.71
CA SER A 325 -12.21 9.04 9.02
C SER A 325 -10.72 9.18 9.34
N HIS A 326 -10.40 9.73 10.52
CA HIS A 326 -9.04 9.82 11.05
C HIS A 326 -8.68 8.62 11.95
N ALA A 327 -9.51 7.59 12.00
CA ALA A 327 -9.25 6.38 12.76
C ALA A 327 -8.00 5.66 12.24
N LEU A 328 -7.00 5.45 13.11
CA LEU A 328 -5.79 4.69 12.80
C LEU A 328 -6.16 3.25 12.39
N ASN A 329 -5.65 2.78 11.28
CA ASN A 329 -5.90 1.44 10.78
C ASN A 329 -4.71 0.90 9.97
N THR A 330 -4.73 -0.41 9.70
CA THR A 330 -3.73 -1.07 8.84
C THR A 330 -4.43 -1.85 7.74
N ASN A 331 -4.26 -1.41 6.49
CA ASN A 331 -5.02 -1.93 5.36
C ASN A 331 -4.94 -3.45 5.19
N ALA A 332 -3.73 -3.99 5.03
CA ALA A 332 -3.51 -5.39 4.69
C ALA A 332 -4.00 -6.38 5.75
N LEU A 333 -4.18 -5.92 6.99
CA LEU A 333 -4.69 -6.76 8.08
C LEU A 333 -6.18 -6.54 8.33
N ASP A 334 -6.63 -5.28 8.27
CA ASP A 334 -8.00 -4.91 8.63
C ASP A 334 -9.00 -5.15 7.49
N ILE A 335 -8.58 -5.04 6.20
CA ILE A 335 -9.45 -5.31 5.04
C ILE A 335 -9.96 -6.76 5.04
N PRO A 336 -9.10 -7.81 5.11
CA PRO A 336 -9.57 -9.20 5.15
C PRO A 336 -10.55 -9.48 6.29
N VAL A 337 -10.23 -9.00 7.50
CA VAL A 337 -11.10 -9.18 8.67
C VAL A 337 -12.44 -8.47 8.49
N THR A 338 -12.44 -7.28 7.88
CA THR A 338 -13.67 -6.52 7.62
C THR A 338 -14.57 -7.24 6.60
N ILE A 339 -13.99 -7.80 5.54
CA ILE A 339 -14.75 -8.58 4.54
C ILE A 339 -15.36 -9.83 5.19
N MET A 340 -14.57 -10.58 5.97
CA MET A 340 -15.05 -11.79 6.65
C MET A 340 -16.17 -11.46 7.66
N ASP A 341 -15.99 -10.41 8.48
CA ASP A 341 -17.00 -9.96 9.44
C ASP A 341 -18.28 -9.50 8.73
N MET A 342 -18.17 -8.72 7.66
CA MET A 342 -19.31 -8.27 6.85
C MET A 342 -20.15 -9.45 6.30
N LEU A 343 -19.50 -10.58 6.00
CA LEU A 343 -20.10 -11.78 5.44
C LEU A 343 -20.49 -12.82 6.50
N GLY A 344 -20.24 -12.54 7.80
CA GLY A 344 -20.53 -13.45 8.89
C GLY A 344 -19.63 -14.68 8.93
N LEU A 345 -18.43 -14.60 8.35
CA LEU A 345 -17.44 -15.67 8.34
C LEU A 345 -16.45 -15.54 9.52
N PRO A 346 -15.89 -16.64 10.02
CA PRO A 346 -14.92 -16.61 11.12
C PRO A 346 -13.60 -15.95 10.70
N THR A 347 -12.99 -15.22 11.63
CA THR A 347 -11.72 -14.53 11.45
C THR A 347 -10.56 -15.17 12.23
N ASP A 348 -10.72 -16.43 12.61
CA ASP A 348 -9.74 -17.14 13.44
C ASP A 348 -8.34 -17.17 12.82
N GLY A 349 -7.36 -16.77 13.62
CA GLY A 349 -5.96 -16.70 13.20
C GLY A 349 -5.57 -15.47 12.36
N MET A 350 -6.51 -14.57 12.05
CA MET A 350 -6.21 -13.25 11.53
C MET A 350 -5.89 -12.28 12.68
N VAL A 351 -5.07 -11.25 12.41
CA VAL A 351 -4.65 -10.28 13.44
C VAL A 351 -5.23 -8.88 13.20
N GLY A 352 -5.98 -8.71 12.13
CA GLY A 352 -6.70 -7.48 11.82
C GLY A 352 -7.87 -7.21 12.78
N LYS A 353 -8.49 -6.06 12.62
CA LYS A 353 -9.69 -5.64 13.32
C LYS A 353 -10.71 -5.13 12.30
N SER A 354 -11.99 -5.45 12.48
CA SER A 354 -13.06 -5.05 11.56
C SER A 354 -13.25 -3.53 11.55
N LEU A 355 -13.29 -2.95 10.35
CA LEU A 355 -13.57 -1.54 10.09
C LEU A 355 -15.08 -1.25 10.03
N LEU A 356 -15.96 -2.27 10.08
CA LEU A 356 -17.41 -2.09 9.93
C LEU A 356 -18.01 -1.02 10.83
N PRO A 357 -17.63 -0.90 12.13
CA PRO A 357 -18.18 0.18 12.97
C PRO A 357 -17.88 1.58 12.43
N VAL A 358 -16.69 1.79 11.82
CA VAL A 358 -16.33 3.07 11.20
C VAL A 358 -17.05 3.22 9.85
N LEU A 359 -17.04 2.19 9.01
CA LEU A 359 -17.68 2.20 7.70
C LEU A 359 -19.17 2.50 7.78
N THR A 360 -19.83 2.05 8.84
CA THR A 360 -21.28 2.29 9.08
C THR A 360 -21.58 3.56 9.87
N GLY A 361 -20.54 4.35 10.23
CA GLY A 361 -20.70 5.57 11.02
C GLY A 361 -21.08 5.35 12.50
N GLN A 362 -20.88 4.13 13.02
CA GLN A 362 -21.15 3.79 14.42
C GLN A 362 -19.99 4.13 15.35
N SER A 363 -18.79 4.35 14.81
CA SER A 363 -17.60 4.72 15.56
C SER A 363 -16.75 5.69 14.74
N ASP A 364 -16.09 6.62 15.39
CA ASP A 364 -15.07 7.50 14.83
C ASP A 364 -13.64 7.03 15.18
N THR A 365 -13.51 5.94 15.95
CA THR A 365 -12.24 5.36 16.38
C THR A 365 -12.13 3.89 15.98
N HIS A 366 -10.91 3.39 15.83
CA HIS A 366 -10.66 1.99 15.48
C HIS A 366 -9.50 1.39 16.28
N ARG A 367 -8.29 1.93 16.12
CA ARG A 367 -7.09 1.55 16.86
C ARG A 367 -6.52 2.77 17.56
N ASP A 368 -5.93 2.58 18.75
CA ASP A 368 -5.16 3.61 19.46
C ASP A 368 -3.69 3.65 18.99
N ALA A 369 -3.22 2.58 18.33
CA ALA A 369 -1.89 2.48 17.75
C ALA A 369 -1.89 1.63 16.48
N VAL A 370 -0.93 1.91 15.59
CA VAL A 370 -0.57 1.04 14.46
C VAL A 370 0.92 0.72 14.51
N MET A 371 1.25 -0.52 14.20
CA MET A 371 2.64 -0.99 14.12
C MET A 371 2.98 -1.38 12.69
N VAL A 372 4.11 -0.87 12.18
CA VAL A 372 4.70 -1.20 10.89
C VAL A 372 6.07 -1.86 11.12
N THR A 373 6.37 -2.90 10.37
CA THR A 373 7.61 -3.67 10.51
C THR A 373 8.44 -3.59 9.24
N TYR A 374 9.75 -3.79 9.35
CA TYR A 374 10.66 -3.93 8.21
C TYR A 374 11.82 -4.85 8.59
N ASN A 375 12.25 -5.70 7.66
CA ASN A 375 13.25 -6.73 7.93
C ASN A 375 14.46 -6.68 6.98
N GLY A 376 14.59 -5.60 6.21
CA GLY A 376 15.65 -5.41 5.23
C GLY A 376 15.22 -5.80 3.81
N GLN A 377 16.00 -5.38 2.85
CA GLN A 377 15.84 -5.64 1.41
C GLN A 377 17.20 -5.39 0.71
N GLN A 378 17.29 -4.74 -0.38
CA GLN A 378 18.38 -4.39 -1.30
C GLN A 378 19.83 -4.57 -0.78
N PHE A 379 20.20 -3.93 0.34
CA PHE A 379 21.58 -3.95 0.89
C PHE A 379 21.78 -5.03 1.96
N GLY A 380 20.73 -5.74 2.33
CA GLY A 380 20.75 -6.80 3.33
C GLY A 380 19.77 -6.61 4.47
N LEU A 381 20.03 -7.32 5.56
CA LEU A 381 19.16 -7.36 6.72
C LEU A 381 19.27 -6.07 7.54
N PHE A 382 18.13 -5.48 7.84
CA PHE A 382 18.01 -4.32 8.73
C PHE A 382 16.61 -4.32 9.33
N SER A 383 16.50 -4.43 10.63
CA SER A 383 15.21 -4.56 11.28
C SER A 383 14.74 -3.25 11.90
N GLN A 384 13.53 -2.86 11.56
CA GLN A 384 12.84 -1.68 12.10
C GLN A 384 11.45 -2.09 12.60
N ARG A 385 11.01 -1.45 13.68
CA ARG A 385 9.65 -1.54 14.20
C ARG A 385 9.16 -0.14 14.50
N MET A 386 8.18 0.33 13.75
CA MET A 386 7.56 1.64 13.94
C MET A 386 6.24 1.47 14.68
N LEU A 387 5.97 2.37 15.61
CA LEU A 387 4.69 2.55 16.27
C LEU A 387 4.21 3.98 16.08
N ARG A 388 2.96 4.16 15.64
CA ARG A 388 2.26 5.45 15.65
C ARG A 388 1.13 5.41 16.67
N MET A 389 1.05 6.45 17.52
CA MET A 389 -0.05 6.71 18.46
C MET A 389 -0.44 8.19 18.35
N GLY A 390 -1.65 8.47 17.91
CA GLY A 390 -2.04 9.85 17.58
C GLY A 390 -1.07 10.45 16.58
N ASP A 391 -0.43 11.58 16.93
CA ASP A 391 0.56 12.26 16.08
C ASP A 391 2.01 11.90 16.42
N ILE A 392 2.23 11.07 17.45
CA ILE A 392 3.57 10.63 17.83
C ILE A 392 3.94 9.34 17.10
N LYS A 393 5.13 9.34 16.50
CA LYS A 393 5.68 8.23 15.73
C LYS A 393 7.08 7.87 16.24
N TYR A 394 7.25 6.64 16.69
CA TYR A 394 8.51 6.10 17.19
C TYR A 394 8.96 4.94 16.33
N THR A 395 10.20 4.98 15.84
CA THR A 395 10.83 3.87 15.10
C THR A 395 12.00 3.32 15.90
N TRP A 396 11.86 2.07 16.32
CA TRP A 396 12.94 1.30 16.92
C TRP A 396 13.81 0.70 15.82
N ASN A 397 15.05 1.15 15.72
CA ASN A 397 16.08 0.65 14.81
C ASN A 397 17.04 -0.25 15.61
N LEU A 398 16.92 -1.57 15.49
CA LEU A 398 17.58 -2.52 16.40
C LEU A 398 19.09 -2.30 16.57
N THR A 399 19.78 -1.90 15.53
CA THR A 399 21.24 -1.78 15.48
C THR A 399 21.73 -0.38 15.09
N ASP A 400 20.84 0.61 15.08
CA ASP A 400 21.17 1.99 14.72
C ASP A 400 20.40 2.98 15.61
N THR A 401 20.48 4.27 15.33
CA THR A 401 19.78 5.35 16.03
C THR A 401 18.26 5.16 15.90
N ASP A 402 17.52 5.20 17.03
CA ASP A 402 16.06 5.24 17.02
C ASP A 402 15.56 6.60 16.52
N GLU A 403 14.32 6.64 16.09
CA GLU A 403 13.70 7.88 15.60
C GLU A 403 12.40 8.16 16.35
N LEU A 404 12.17 9.44 16.69
CA LEU A 404 10.93 9.94 17.28
C LEU A 404 10.51 11.21 16.57
N TYR A 405 9.25 11.27 16.15
CA TYR A 405 8.66 12.42 15.48
C TYR A 405 7.32 12.78 16.08
N ASP A 406 6.99 14.07 16.07
CA ASP A 406 5.68 14.62 16.36
C ASP A 406 5.11 15.22 15.07
N LEU A 407 4.22 14.51 14.43
CA LEU A 407 3.66 14.86 13.13
C LEU A 407 2.77 16.11 13.17
N SER A 408 2.33 16.53 14.37
CA SER A 408 1.54 17.76 14.53
C SER A 408 2.36 19.02 14.33
N VAL A 409 3.67 18.95 14.54
CA VAL A 409 4.61 20.08 14.43
C VAL A 409 5.66 19.86 13.33
N ASP A 410 5.99 18.61 13.01
CA ASP A 410 6.94 18.22 11.96
C ASP A 410 6.33 17.13 11.07
N PRO A 411 5.35 17.48 10.22
CA PRO A 411 4.65 16.50 9.38
C PRO A 411 5.52 15.86 8.30
N TYR A 412 6.73 16.38 8.10
CA TYR A 412 7.72 15.84 7.16
C TYR A 412 8.86 15.11 7.84
N GLU A 413 8.80 14.89 9.16
CA GLU A 413 9.76 14.08 9.91
C GLU A 413 11.23 14.49 9.66
N LEU A 414 11.49 15.81 9.64
CA LEU A 414 12.82 16.37 9.36
C LEU A 414 13.72 16.32 10.60
N HIS A 415 13.14 16.46 11.80
CA HIS A 415 13.86 16.62 13.05
C HIS A 415 13.63 15.43 14.00
N ASN A 416 14.64 14.57 14.14
CA ASN A 416 14.55 13.43 15.06
C ASN A 416 14.63 13.91 16.52
N LEU A 417 13.53 13.76 17.26
CA LEU A 417 13.34 14.16 18.65
C LEU A 417 13.86 13.14 19.67
N ILE A 418 14.55 12.07 19.24
CA ILE A 418 14.96 10.95 20.10
C ILE A 418 15.82 11.37 21.31
N GLY A 419 16.54 12.46 21.19
CA GLY A 419 17.41 13.03 22.25
C GLY A 419 16.84 14.26 22.95
N ASP A 420 15.64 14.70 22.60
CA ASP A 420 15.02 15.89 23.18
C ASP A 420 14.44 15.60 24.57
N PRO A 421 14.93 16.27 25.63
CA PRO A 421 14.43 16.07 26.99
C PRO A 421 12.93 16.39 27.16
N ALA A 422 12.37 17.26 26.33
CA ALA A 422 10.95 17.59 26.37
C ALA A 422 10.05 16.40 26.00
N TYR A 423 10.57 15.47 25.22
CA TYR A 423 9.85 14.26 24.76
C TYR A 423 10.24 12.99 25.55
N ALA A 424 11.03 13.09 26.62
CA ALA A 424 11.56 11.91 27.34
C ALA A 424 10.46 10.98 27.89
N GLU A 425 9.39 11.53 28.48
CA GLU A 425 8.25 10.74 28.99
C GLU A 425 7.44 10.12 27.85
N THR A 426 7.20 10.87 26.77
CA THR A 426 6.53 10.40 25.56
C THR A 426 7.30 9.24 24.95
N LEU A 427 8.61 9.38 24.78
CA LEU A 427 9.48 8.34 24.26
C LEU A 427 9.42 7.05 25.10
N GLN A 428 9.45 7.19 26.43
CA GLN A 428 9.36 6.04 27.33
C GLN A 428 8.01 5.33 27.20
N SER A 429 6.93 6.08 27.08
CA SER A 429 5.58 5.55 26.83
C SER A 429 5.52 4.79 25.49
N MET A 430 6.07 5.37 24.42
CA MET A 430 6.11 4.75 23.09
C MET A 430 6.91 3.44 23.09
N ARG A 431 8.07 3.41 23.78
CA ARG A 431 8.87 2.18 23.93
C ARG A 431 8.12 1.07 24.66
N HIS A 432 7.46 1.40 25.76
CA HIS A 432 6.67 0.43 26.53
C HIS A 432 5.49 -0.09 25.72
N ARG A 433 4.80 0.79 24.99
CA ARG A 433 3.70 0.37 24.15
C ARG A 433 4.20 -0.51 22.99
N LEU A 434 5.28 -0.14 22.31
CA LEU A 434 5.86 -0.97 21.26
C LEU A 434 6.25 -2.35 21.79
N LEU A 435 6.88 -2.43 22.95
CA LEU A 435 7.23 -3.70 23.58
C LEU A 435 5.99 -4.57 23.82
N ALA A 436 4.90 -3.99 24.31
CA ALA A 436 3.65 -4.71 24.51
C ALA A 436 3.04 -5.24 23.20
N GLU A 437 3.06 -4.45 22.14
CA GLU A 437 2.61 -4.90 20.80
C GLU A 437 3.47 -6.06 20.30
N LEU A 438 4.80 -5.95 20.36
CA LEU A 438 5.72 -6.99 19.92
C LEU A 438 5.56 -8.30 20.73
N GLN A 439 5.28 -8.21 22.03
CA GLN A 439 4.98 -9.37 22.86
C GLN A 439 3.65 -10.02 22.49
N THR A 440 2.64 -9.23 22.23
CA THR A 440 1.31 -9.72 21.81
C THR A 440 1.37 -10.44 20.47
N GLU A 441 2.13 -9.89 19.51
CA GLU A 441 2.30 -10.44 18.16
C GLU A 441 3.34 -11.57 18.11
N ASN A 442 4.04 -11.85 19.22
CA ASN A 442 5.16 -12.79 19.28
C ASN A 442 6.22 -12.50 18.21
N ASP A 443 6.64 -11.23 18.12
CA ASP A 443 7.57 -10.76 17.09
C ASP A 443 8.92 -11.49 17.17
N CYS A 444 9.42 -11.93 16.03
CA CYS A 444 10.65 -12.72 15.92
C CYS A 444 11.94 -11.98 16.33
N MET A 445 11.89 -10.64 16.45
CA MET A 445 13.03 -9.83 16.92
C MET A 445 13.10 -9.75 18.43
N LEU A 446 12.07 -10.18 19.20
CA LEU A 446 12.11 -10.15 20.65
C LEU A 446 12.96 -11.27 21.23
N ASN A 447 13.86 -10.88 22.11
CA ASN A 447 14.67 -11.74 22.98
C ASN A 447 15.11 -10.92 24.20
N SER A 448 15.81 -11.54 25.16
CA SER A 448 16.23 -10.87 26.40
C SER A 448 17.11 -9.62 26.18
N TRP A 449 17.84 -9.54 25.07
CA TRP A 449 18.67 -8.38 24.72
C TRP A 449 17.84 -7.23 24.16
N THR A 450 16.98 -7.54 23.21
CA THR A 450 16.17 -6.53 22.51
C THR A 450 15.06 -5.98 23.39
N GLU A 451 14.46 -6.78 24.27
CA GLU A 451 13.55 -6.28 25.31
C GLU A 451 14.22 -5.23 26.22
N GLN A 452 15.48 -5.45 26.60
CA GLN A 452 16.19 -4.49 27.45
C GLN A 452 16.42 -3.15 26.76
N GLN A 453 16.63 -3.13 25.41
CA GLN A 453 16.72 -1.87 24.69
C GLN A 453 15.45 -1.03 24.85
N LEU A 454 14.27 -1.64 24.70
CA LEU A 454 12.99 -0.95 24.86
C LEU A 454 12.70 -0.57 26.31
N ARG A 455 13.03 -1.42 27.29
CA ARG A 455 12.82 -1.15 28.72
C ARG A 455 13.76 -0.08 29.26
N LEU A 456 15.05 -0.15 28.93
CA LEU A 456 16.09 0.75 29.46
C LEU A 456 16.25 2.01 28.61
N GLY A 457 15.72 2.03 27.40
CA GLY A 457 15.82 3.15 26.48
C GLY A 457 17.24 3.40 25.96
N ARG A 458 18.07 2.38 25.87
CA ARG A 458 19.44 2.48 25.35
C ARG A 458 19.85 1.22 24.62
N LYS A 459 20.75 1.37 23.68
CA LYS A 459 21.36 0.22 22.98
C LYS A 459 22.35 -0.49 23.92
N LEU A 460 22.41 -1.82 23.78
CA LEU A 460 23.29 -2.69 24.56
C LEU A 460 24.58 -2.97 23.80
#